data_ba1fa51c85882c30a93f26871d6f92aa
#
_entry.id   ba1fa51c85882c30a93f26871d6f92aa
#
_cell.length_a   1.000
_cell.length_b   1.000
_cell.length_c   1.000
_cell.angle_alpha   90.00
_cell.angle_beta   90.00
_cell.angle_gamma   90.00
#
_symmetry.space_group_name_H-M   'P 1'
#
loop_
_entity.id
_entity.type
_entity.pdbx_description
1 polymer ?
#
loop_
_entity_poly.entity_id
_entity_poly.type
_entity_poly.pdbx_seq_one_letter_code
_entity_poly.pdbx_strand_id
1 'polypeptide(L)'
;MSKIRSNIKVMIFLVFYRFIWFLCMPLVLFYLFSRSKHEPAYAAKLLERFGIGQTQNGSWVWIHAVSLGEFRSAIPLVDKLVERGERVIITHFTPAGRAASEKYYADHISSGCVLVHWVPFDYRLAFKRFFGRFKIKYGLVMEVEFWPGMISSARALNVPLFLCNGQYPNKSFERDSRRYFSSRDI
;
A
#
# COMPACT_ATOMS: atom_id res chain seq x y z
N MET A 1 -10.47 27.08 -16.20
CA MET A 1 -9.11 26.91 -16.78
C MET A 1 -8.08 26.35 -15.78
N SER A 2 -8.10 26.68 -14.48
CA SER A 2 -7.14 26.16 -13.48
C SER A 2 -7.21 24.64 -13.27
N LYS A 3 -8.41 24.08 -13.16
CA LYS A 3 -8.64 22.63 -12.92
C LYS A 3 -8.16 21.73 -14.08
N ILE A 4 -8.27 22.20 -15.33
CA ILE A 4 -7.79 21.46 -16.51
C ILE A 4 -6.26 21.47 -16.55
N ARG A 5 -5.61 22.59 -16.25
CA ARG A 5 -4.14 22.69 -16.19
C ARG A 5 -3.57 21.82 -15.06
N SER A 6 -4.23 21.74 -13.91
CA SER A 6 -3.85 20.85 -12.80
C SER A 6 -3.92 19.38 -13.24
N ASN A 7 -5.00 18.96 -13.89
CA ASN A 7 -5.16 17.58 -14.37
C ASN A 7 -4.09 17.16 -15.38
N ILE A 8 -3.69 18.06 -16.29
CA ILE A 8 -2.63 17.78 -17.29
C ILE A 8 -1.27 17.59 -16.58
N LYS A 9 -0.94 18.44 -15.62
CA LYS A 9 0.32 18.34 -14.87
C LYS A 9 0.41 17.02 -14.09
N VAL A 10 -0.68 16.65 -13.40
CA VAL A 10 -0.77 15.37 -12.67
C VAL A 10 -0.62 14.19 -13.64
N MET A 11 -1.24 14.26 -14.81
CA MET A 11 -1.13 13.21 -15.82
C MET A 11 0.32 13.05 -16.31
N ILE A 12 1.00 14.16 -16.63
CA ILE A 12 2.41 14.15 -17.06
C ILE A 12 3.31 13.57 -15.96
N PHE A 13 3.10 14.01 -14.71
CA PHE A 13 3.83 13.48 -13.56
C PHE A 13 3.63 11.97 -13.42
N LEU A 14 2.40 11.47 -13.48
CA LEU A 14 2.12 10.04 -13.37
C LEU A 14 2.71 9.22 -14.51
N VAL A 15 2.74 9.75 -15.73
CA VAL A 15 3.40 9.09 -16.87
C VAL A 15 4.90 8.99 -16.64
N PHE A 16 5.54 10.09 -16.25
CA PHE A 16 6.98 10.12 -15.95
C PHE A 16 7.34 9.21 -14.76
N TYR A 17 6.54 9.25 -13.70
CA TYR A 17 6.69 8.38 -12.53
C TYR A 17 6.62 6.89 -12.91
N ARG A 18 5.67 6.50 -13.76
CA ARG A 18 5.55 5.11 -14.26
C ARG A 18 6.71 4.69 -15.12
N PHE A 19 7.23 5.61 -15.94
CA PHE A 19 8.41 5.37 -16.76
C PHE A 19 9.65 5.11 -15.88
N ILE A 20 9.86 5.93 -14.85
CA ILE A 20 10.93 5.71 -13.87
C ILE A 20 10.77 4.34 -13.19
N TRP A 21 9.57 4.00 -12.73
CA TRP A 21 9.31 2.69 -12.13
C TRP A 21 9.65 1.53 -13.06
N PHE A 22 9.31 1.66 -14.34
CA PHE A 22 9.65 0.66 -15.37
C PHE A 22 11.16 0.49 -15.51
N LEU A 23 11.90 1.58 -15.59
CA LEU A 23 13.37 1.55 -15.69
C LEU A 23 14.05 1.02 -14.42
N CYS A 24 13.52 1.36 -13.25
CA CYS A 24 14.09 0.94 -11.96
C CYS A 24 13.69 -0.50 -11.56
N MET A 25 12.68 -1.10 -12.19
CA MET A 25 12.19 -2.43 -11.83
C MET A 25 13.27 -3.51 -11.83
N PRO A 26 14.15 -3.61 -12.85
CA PRO A 26 15.25 -4.59 -12.82
C PRO A 26 16.18 -4.41 -11.62
N LEU A 27 16.48 -3.16 -11.24
CA LEU A 27 17.32 -2.84 -10.09
C LEU A 27 16.63 -3.22 -8.77
N VAL A 28 15.33 -2.95 -8.67
CA VAL A 28 14.52 -3.34 -7.51
C VAL A 28 14.50 -4.87 -7.35
N LEU A 29 14.28 -5.60 -8.44
CA LEU A 29 14.31 -7.07 -8.42
C LEU A 29 15.70 -7.59 -8.05
N PHE A 30 16.76 -7.04 -8.65
CA PHE A 30 18.12 -7.39 -8.30
C PHE A 30 18.41 -7.16 -6.81
N TYR A 31 18.00 -6.02 -6.27
CA TYR A 31 18.11 -5.71 -4.84
C TYR A 31 17.38 -6.74 -3.98
N LEU A 32 16.13 -7.08 -4.30
CA LEU A 32 15.35 -8.06 -3.55
C LEU A 32 16.00 -9.45 -3.59
N PHE A 33 16.47 -9.90 -4.75
CA PHE A 33 17.18 -11.17 -4.88
C PHE A 33 18.53 -11.17 -4.15
N SER A 34 19.27 -10.06 -4.18
CA SER A 34 20.52 -9.93 -3.43
C SER A 34 20.26 -9.99 -1.92
N ARG A 35 19.25 -9.27 -1.43
CA ARG A 35 18.86 -9.31 -0.01
C ARG A 35 18.33 -10.67 0.41
N SER A 36 17.63 -11.38 -0.46
CA SER A 36 17.07 -12.69 -0.14
C SER A 36 18.12 -13.76 0.14
N LYS A 37 19.39 -13.56 -0.29
CA LYS A 37 20.49 -14.44 0.08
C LYS A 37 20.76 -14.45 1.58
N HIS A 38 20.52 -13.34 2.26
CA HIS A 38 20.70 -13.21 3.72
C HIS A 38 19.38 -13.36 4.48
N GLU A 39 18.27 -12.93 3.87
CA GLU A 39 16.95 -12.98 4.46
C GLU A 39 15.93 -13.44 3.40
N PRO A 40 15.63 -14.77 3.33
CA PRO A 40 14.79 -15.37 2.28
C PRO A 40 13.39 -14.74 2.14
N ALA A 41 12.90 -14.12 3.21
CA ALA A 41 11.60 -13.45 3.23
C ALA A 41 11.46 -12.35 2.15
N TYR A 42 12.56 -11.71 1.71
CA TYR A 42 12.51 -10.67 0.65
C TYR A 42 12.03 -11.20 -0.70
N ALA A 43 12.36 -12.44 -1.05
CA ALA A 43 11.91 -13.08 -2.29
C ALA A 43 10.66 -13.95 -2.10
N ALA A 44 10.28 -14.24 -0.85
CA ALA A 44 9.09 -15.04 -0.57
C ALA A 44 7.83 -14.36 -1.10
N LYS A 45 6.98 -15.13 -1.79
CA LYS A 45 5.70 -14.65 -2.35
C LYS A 45 5.85 -13.37 -3.21
N LEU A 46 6.94 -13.27 -3.98
CA LEU A 46 7.26 -12.10 -4.80
C LEU A 46 6.11 -11.69 -5.75
N LEU A 47 5.33 -12.64 -6.23
CA LEU A 47 4.17 -12.38 -7.10
C LEU A 47 3.11 -11.49 -6.44
N GLU A 48 2.99 -11.52 -5.11
CA GLU A 48 2.09 -10.63 -4.37
C GLU A 48 2.42 -9.15 -4.65
N ARG A 49 3.71 -8.81 -4.79
CA ARG A 49 4.17 -7.45 -5.11
C ARG A 49 3.79 -6.98 -6.51
N PHE A 50 3.42 -7.91 -7.38
CA PHE A 50 2.85 -7.63 -8.71
C PHE A 50 1.31 -7.67 -8.72
N GLY A 51 0.70 -7.80 -7.54
CA GLY A 51 -0.73 -7.96 -7.37
C GLY A 51 -1.26 -9.32 -7.85
N ILE A 52 -0.37 -10.30 -8.08
CA ILE A 52 -0.70 -11.63 -8.59
C ILE A 52 -0.91 -12.62 -7.44
N GLY A 53 -1.91 -13.48 -7.56
CA GLY A 53 -2.24 -14.54 -6.60
C GLY A 53 -3.71 -14.88 -6.64
N GLN A 54 -4.18 -15.67 -5.68
CA GLN A 54 -5.57 -16.12 -5.63
C GLN A 54 -6.53 -14.97 -5.30
N THR A 55 -7.69 -14.97 -5.94
CA THR A 55 -8.82 -14.09 -5.61
C THR A 55 -9.46 -14.57 -4.33
N GLN A 56 -9.81 -13.65 -3.45
CA GLN A 56 -10.48 -13.92 -2.20
C GLN A 56 -11.95 -13.50 -2.26
N ASN A 57 -12.83 -14.37 -1.80
CA ASN A 57 -14.23 -14.05 -1.71
C ASN A 57 -14.53 -13.04 -0.60
N GLY A 58 -15.63 -12.30 -0.75
CA GLY A 58 -16.08 -11.31 0.22
C GLY A 58 -15.41 -9.95 0.05
N SER A 59 -15.78 -9.02 0.93
CA SER A 59 -15.27 -7.65 0.95
C SER A 59 -14.26 -7.49 2.06
N TRP A 60 -13.22 -6.69 1.82
CA TRP A 60 -12.08 -6.54 2.73
C TRP A 60 -11.85 -5.08 3.09
N VAL A 61 -11.49 -4.82 4.33
CA VAL A 61 -10.87 -3.56 4.75
C VAL A 61 -9.36 -3.70 4.57
N TRP A 62 -8.75 -2.76 3.90
CA TRP A 62 -7.31 -2.78 3.65
C TRP A 62 -6.56 -1.88 4.63
N ILE A 63 -5.57 -2.44 5.33
CA ILE A 63 -4.62 -1.73 6.19
C ILE A 63 -3.28 -1.67 5.48
N HIS A 64 -2.82 -0.48 5.15
CA HIS A 64 -1.50 -0.25 4.57
C HIS A 64 -0.53 0.19 5.67
N ALA A 65 0.28 -0.75 6.16
CA ALA A 65 1.26 -0.55 7.22
C ALA A 65 2.60 -1.13 6.77
N VAL A 66 3.46 -0.32 6.14
CA VAL A 66 4.64 -0.78 5.40
C VAL A 66 5.74 -1.33 6.30
N SER A 67 5.85 -0.83 7.52
CA SER A 67 6.90 -1.15 8.49
C SER A 67 6.37 -1.85 9.75
N LEU A 68 7.28 -2.35 10.59
CA LEU A 68 6.96 -2.90 11.91
C LEU A 68 6.37 -1.84 12.85
N GLY A 69 6.85 -0.60 12.79
CA GLY A 69 6.36 0.51 13.62
C GLY A 69 4.90 0.83 13.29
N GLU A 70 4.61 1.02 11.99
CA GLU A 70 3.26 1.27 11.51
C GLU A 70 2.30 0.11 11.83
N PHE A 71 2.77 -1.14 11.70
CA PHE A 71 1.98 -2.31 12.09
C PHE A 71 1.60 -2.24 13.57
N ARG A 72 2.56 -1.99 14.47
CA ARG A 72 2.27 -1.86 15.91
C ARG A 72 1.25 -0.77 16.20
N SER A 73 1.34 0.36 15.51
CA SER A 73 0.38 1.47 15.62
C SER A 73 -1.00 1.08 15.07
N ALA A 74 -1.07 0.15 14.11
CA ALA A 74 -2.31 -0.30 13.50
C ALA A 74 -3.05 -1.38 14.32
N ILE A 75 -2.38 -2.10 15.23
CA ILE A 75 -2.95 -3.22 15.99
C ILE A 75 -4.31 -2.86 16.61
N PRO A 76 -4.46 -1.77 17.40
CA PRO A 76 -5.75 -1.47 18.05
C PRO A 76 -6.88 -1.23 17.04
N LEU A 77 -6.54 -0.70 15.86
CA LEU A 77 -7.50 -0.46 14.79
C LEU A 77 -7.93 -1.77 14.11
N VAL A 78 -6.96 -2.66 13.83
CA VAL A 78 -7.25 -3.97 13.24
C VAL A 78 -8.07 -4.82 14.19
N ASP A 79 -7.70 -4.87 15.47
CA ASP A 79 -8.45 -5.63 16.49
C ASP A 79 -9.91 -5.18 16.53
N LYS A 80 -10.14 -3.85 16.52
CA LYS A 80 -11.49 -3.31 16.53
C LYS A 80 -12.30 -3.61 15.27
N LEU A 81 -11.65 -3.69 14.12
CA LEU A 81 -12.30 -4.10 12.87
C LEU A 81 -12.68 -5.58 12.89
N VAL A 82 -11.77 -6.45 13.38
CA VAL A 82 -12.02 -7.90 13.51
C VAL A 82 -13.13 -8.17 14.52
N GLU A 83 -13.16 -7.49 15.67
CA GLU A 83 -14.25 -7.57 16.66
C GLU A 83 -15.62 -7.20 16.06
N ARG A 84 -15.64 -6.30 15.08
CA ARG A 84 -16.86 -5.91 14.34
C ARG A 84 -17.23 -6.88 13.20
N GLY A 85 -16.52 -7.98 13.07
CA GLY A 85 -16.74 -8.98 12.02
C GLY A 85 -16.24 -8.56 10.64
N GLU A 86 -15.39 -7.52 10.54
CA GLU A 86 -14.79 -7.15 9.27
C GLU A 86 -13.64 -8.08 8.91
N ARG A 87 -13.50 -8.37 7.63
CA ARG A 87 -12.31 -9.04 7.09
C ARG A 87 -11.24 -8.02 6.78
N VAL A 88 -10.04 -8.26 7.25
CA VAL A 88 -8.93 -7.30 7.15
C VAL A 88 -7.78 -7.90 6.35
N ILE A 89 -7.29 -7.14 5.36
CA ILE A 89 -6.03 -7.45 4.69
C ILE A 89 -4.99 -6.41 5.09
N ILE A 90 -3.85 -6.88 5.63
CA ILE A 90 -2.73 -6.04 6.07
C ILE A 90 -1.61 -6.17 5.06
N THR A 91 -1.10 -5.05 4.55
CA THR A 91 0.02 -5.06 3.61
C THR A 91 1.27 -4.45 4.20
N HIS A 92 2.41 -5.11 3.94
CA HIS A 92 3.74 -4.72 4.40
C HIS A 92 4.71 -4.56 3.24
N PHE A 93 5.70 -3.69 3.44
CA PHE A 93 6.86 -3.60 2.55
C PHE A 93 8.08 -4.34 3.14
N THR A 94 8.21 -4.36 4.47
CA THR A 94 9.35 -4.97 5.18
C THR A 94 9.04 -6.37 5.70
N PRO A 95 10.02 -7.31 5.65
CA PRO A 95 9.87 -8.64 6.24
C PRO A 95 9.53 -8.63 7.73
N ALA A 96 10.14 -7.72 8.50
CA ALA A 96 9.89 -7.60 9.93
C ALA A 96 8.42 -7.25 10.25
N GLY A 97 7.82 -6.31 9.50
CA GLY A 97 6.41 -5.97 9.64
C GLY A 97 5.52 -7.16 9.31
N ARG A 98 5.80 -7.84 8.19
CA ARG A 98 5.06 -9.02 7.76
C ARG A 98 5.11 -10.16 8.78
N ALA A 99 6.31 -10.54 9.24
CA ALA A 99 6.48 -11.63 10.20
C ALA A 99 5.79 -11.32 11.54
N ALA A 100 5.87 -10.07 12.01
CA ALA A 100 5.19 -9.66 13.23
C ALA A 100 3.66 -9.74 13.09
N SER A 101 3.13 -9.33 11.95
CA SER A 101 1.71 -9.38 11.64
C SER A 101 1.21 -10.83 11.51
N GLU A 102 1.94 -11.69 10.80
CA GLU A 102 1.63 -13.12 10.65
C GLU A 102 1.63 -13.83 12.02
N LYS A 103 2.59 -13.48 12.89
CA LYS A 103 2.65 -14.04 14.24
C LYS A 103 1.52 -13.54 15.15
N TYR A 104 1.23 -12.24 15.13
CA TYR A 104 0.22 -11.64 16.01
C TYR A 104 -1.19 -12.10 15.66
N TYR A 105 -1.52 -12.21 14.38
CA TYR A 105 -2.84 -12.58 13.89
C TYR A 105 -2.95 -14.06 13.44
N ALA A 106 -2.09 -14.96 13.94
CA ALA A 106 -2.05 -16.36 13.49
C ALA A 106 -3.42 -17.06 13.51
N ASP A 107 -4.18 -16.91 14.59
CA ASP A 107 -5.51 -17.53 14.75
C ASP A 107 -6.53 -16.90 13.79
N HIS A 108 -6.48 -15.58 13.59
CA HIS A 108 -7.36 -14.87 12.68
C HIS A 108 -7.02 -15.13 11.19
N ILE A 109 -5.76 -15.44 10.90
CA ILE A 109 -5.32 -15.88 9.57
C ILE A 109 -5.86 -17.30 9.32
N SER A 110 -5.77 -18.18 10.30
CA SER A 110 -6.27 -19.56 10.19
C SER A 110 -7.79 -19.61 10.01
N SER A 111 -8.53 -18.70 10.64
CA SER A 111 -9.98 -18.54 10.47
C SER A 111 -10.39 -17.80 9.19
N GLY A 112 -9.43 -17.23 8.46
CA GLY A 112 -9.69 -16.47 7.23
C GLY A 112 -10.27 -15.06 7.43
N CYS A 113 -10.24 -14.53 8.67
CA CYS A 113 -10.67 -13.16 8.98
C CYS A 113 -9.59 -12.12 8.68
N VAL A 114 -8.32 -12.49 8.78
CA VAL A 114 -7.17 -11.63 8.49
C VAL A 114 -6.31 -12.26 7.39
N LEU A 115 -5.82 -11.44 6.49
CA LEU A 115 -4.79 -11.81 5.51
C LEU A 115 -3.60 -10.88 5.65
N VAL A 116 -2.40 -11.44 5.49
CA VAL A 116 -1.15 -10.68 5.47
C VAL A 116 -0.50 -10.82 4.10
N HIS A 117 -0.17 -9.70 3.49
CA HIS A 117 0.26 -9.63 2.10
C HIS A 117 1.45 -8.69 1.93
N TRP A 118 2.24 -8.88 0.87
CA TRP A 118 3.13 -7.83 0.41
C TRP A 118 2.32 -6.70 -0.23
N VAL A 119 2.69 -5.46 0.05
CA VAL A 119 2.15 -4.33 -0.69
C VAL A 119 2.56 -4.44 -2.16
N PRO A 120 1.65 -4.19 -3.10
CA PRO A 120 2.02 -4.14 -4.50
C PRO A 120 3.07 -3.06 -4.77
N PHE A 121 3.97 -3.31 -5.73
CA PHE A 121 4.83 -2.25 -6.26
C PHE A 121 3.99 -1.08 -6.76
N ASP A 122 4.50 0.15 -6.59
CA ASP A 122 3.71 1.34 -6.83
C ASP A 122 3.51 1.66 -8.31
N TYR A 123 2.84 0.75 -9.03
CA TYR A 123 2.38 0.99 -10.40
C TYR A 123 0.96 0.47 -10.64
N ARG A 124 0.30 1.09 -11.60
CA ARG A 124 -1.13 0.94 -11.82
C ARG A 124 -1.61 -0.51 -11.98
N LEU A 125 -0.87 -1.35 -12.71
CA LEU A 125 -1.31 -2.71 -12.99
C LEU A 125 -1.28 -3.59 -11.74
N ALA A 126 -0.26 -3.42 -10.86
CA ALA A 126 -0.16 -4.18 -9.62
C ALA A 126 -1.32 -3.83 -8.67
N PHE A 127 -1.60 -2.54 -8.47
CA PHE A 127 -2.74 -2.12 -7.64
C PHE A 127 -4.09 -2.46 -8.26
N LYS A 128 -4.25 -2.35 -9.59
CA LYS A 128 -5.48 -2.80 -10.27
C LYS A 128 -5.76 -4.28 -10.01
N ARG A 129 -4.73 -5.14 -10.10
CA ARG A 129 -4.84 -6.56 -9.80
C ARG A 129 -5.17 -6.80 -8.33
N PHE A 130 -4.47 -6.11 -7.42
CA PHE A 130 -4.70 -6.21 -5.98
C PHE A 130 -6.15 -5.86 -5.61
N PHE A 131 -6.64 -4.69 -6.01
CA PHE A 131 -8.01 -4.25 -5.72
C PHE A 131 -9.06 -5.17 -6.37
N GLY A 132 -8.80 -5.71 -7.55
CA GLY A 132 -9.70 -6.66 -8.21
C GLY A 132 -9.79 -8.01 -7.49
N ARG A 133 -8.69 -8.45 -6.86
CA ARG A 133 -8.63 -9.73 -6.15
C ARG A 133 -9.36 -9.71 -4.80
N PHE A 134 -9.37 -8.59 -4.11
CA PHE A 134 -9.81 -8.50 -2.72
C PHE A 134 -11.12 -7.73 -2.51
N LYS A 135 -11.73 -7.13 -3.54
CA LYS A 135 -12.94 -6.31 -3.41
C LYS A 135 -12.86 -5.36 -2.20
N ILE A 136 -11.87 -4.48 -2.22
CA ILE A 136 -11.58 -3.58 -1.10
C ILE A 136 -12.74 -2.61 -0.89
N LYS A 137 -13.32 -2.58 0.32
CA LYS A 137 -14.34 -1.61 0.75
C LYS A 137 -13.73 -0.21 0.87
N TYR A 138 -12.62 -0.11 1.60
CA TYR A 138 -11.83 1.09 1.81
C TYR A 138 -10.44 0.71 2.32
N GLY A 139 -9.48 1.61 2.15
CA GLY A 139 -8.12 1.45 2.65
C GLY A 139 -7.82 2.45 3.76
N LEU A 140 -7.13 1.99 4.79
CA LEU A 140 -6.59 2.77 5.89
C LEU A 140 -5.06 2.79 5.77
N VAL A 141 -4.52 3.94 5.41
CA VAL A 141 -3.09 4.15 5.18
C VAL A 141 -2.48 4.68 6.46
N MET A 142 -1.55 3.92 7.03
CA MET A 142 -0.88 4.31 8.27
C MET A 142 0.19 5.36 7.99
N GLU A 143 0.30 6.34 8.89
CA GLU A 143 1.27 7.44 8.81
C GLU A 143 1.18 8.23 7.48
N VAL A 144 2.31 8.61 6.89
CA VAL A 144 2.33 9.49 5.69
C VAL A 144 2.89 8.73 4.49
N GLU A 145 2.19 7.65 4.09
CA GLU A 145 2.55 6.79 2.96
C GLU A 145 1.80 7.21 1.68
N PHE A 146 2.22 8.32 1.08
CA PHE A 146 1.61 8.84 -0.17
C PHE A 146 2.31 8.27 -1.41
N TRP A 147 1.79 7.16 -1.91
CA TRP A 147 2.30 6.49 -3.11
C TRP A 147 1.45 6.88 -4.34
N PRO A 148 2.03 7.56 -5.34
CA PRO A 148 1.28 8.09 -6.48
C PRO A 148 0.53 7.02 -7.29
N GLY A 149 1.15 5.84 -7.49
CA GLY A 149 0.52 4.71 -8.18
C GLY A 149 -0.65 4.12 -7.40
N MET A 150 -0.50 3.97 -6.09
CA MET A 150 -1.53 3.53 -5.16
C MET A 150 -2.75 4.47 -5.19
N ILE A 151 -2.52 5.76 -4.94
CA ILE A 151 -3.59 6.78 -4.88
C ILE A 151 -4.32 6.87 -6.21
N SER A 152 -3.57 6.98 -7.33
CA SER A 152 -4.18 7.08 -8.67
C SER A 152 -4.98 5.82 -9.05
N SER A 153 -4.55 4.65 -8.59
CA SER A 153 -5.25 3.39 -8.85
C SER A 153 -6.51 3.25 -7.98
N ALA A 154 -6.43 3.60 -6.71
CA ALA A 154 -7.57 3.61 -5.79
C ALA A 154 -8.66 4.56 -6.30
N ARG A 155 -8.28 5.79 -6.70
CA ARG A 155 -9.20 6.77 -7.30
C ARG A 155 -9.87 6.25 -8.58
N ALA A 156 -9.10 5.62 -9.48
CA ALA A 156 -9.62 5.09 -10.74
C ALA A 156 -10.58 3.90 -10.55
N LEU A 157 -10.51 3.21 -9.42
CA LEU A 157 -11.35 2.05 -9.07
C LEU A 157 -12.38 2.38 -7.99
N ASN A 158 -12.53 3.65 -7.62
CA ASN A 158 -13.43 4.13 -6.58
C ASN A 158 -13.24 3.44 -5.22
N VAL A 159 -11.99 3.14 -4.86
CA VAL A 159 -11.63 2.62 -3.53
C VAL A 159 -11.31 3.80 -2.62
N PRO A 160 -12.11 4.10 -1.59
CA PRO A 160 -11.83 5.18 -0.64
C PRO A 160 -10.55 4.89 0.15
N LEU A 161 -9.67 5.89 0.29
CA LEU A 161 -8.50 5.82 1.14
C LEU A 161 -8.58 6.86 2.26
N PHE A 162 -8.26 6.44 3.47
CA PHE A 162 -8.22 7.30 4.66
C PHE A 162 -6.83 7.23 5.29
N LEU A 163 -6.31 8.38 5.66
CA LEU A 163 -5.05 8.48 6.39
C LEU A 163 -5.30 8.29 7.89
N CYS A 164 -4.55 7.37 8.49
CA CYS A 164 -4.62 7.07 9.91
C CYS A 164 -3.28 7.34 10.58
N ASN A 165 -3.31 7.91 11.78
CA ASN A 165 -2.10 8.25 12.56
C ASN A 165 -1.10 9.11 11.77
N GLY A 166 -1.60 10.01 10.92
CA GLY A 166 -0.77 10.88 10.09
C GLY A 166 -0.07 11.95 10.92
N GLN A 167 1.20 11.74 11.25
CA GLN A 167 2.05 12.76 11.84
C GLN A 167 2.72 13.56 10.72
N TYR A 168 2.15 14.74 10.40
CA TYR A 168 2.71 15.61 9.40
C TYR A 168 3.33 16.84 10.08
N PRO A 169 4.67 16.88 10.27
CA PRO A 169 5.31 18.01 10.92
C PRO A 169 5.05 19.34 10.19
N ASN A 170 4.78 20.42 10.94
CA ASN A 170 4.48 21.74 10.37
C ASN A 170 5.50 22.20 9.32
N LYS A 171 6.80 21.96 9.58
CA LYS A 171 7.89 22.28 8.63
C LYS A 171 7.76 21.52 7.30
N SER A 172 7.30 20.26 7.34
CA SER A 172 7.06 19.46 6.13
C SER A 172 5.82 19.95 5.39
N PHE A 173 4.79 20.34 6.11
CA PHE A 173 3.57 20.94 5.55
C PHE A 173 3.86 22.25 4.80
N GLU A 174 4.62 23.17 5.41
CA GLU A 174 5.02 24.43 4.78
C GLU A 174 5.91 24.22 3.54
N ARG A 175 6.85 23.27 3.62
CA ARG A 175 7.70 22.92 2.49
C ARG A 175 6.89 22.32 1.34
N ASP A 176 5.92 21.46 1.62
CA ASP A 176 5.09 20.77 0.62
C ASP A 176 4.05 21.69 -0.02
N SER A 177 3.54 22.66 0.75
CA SER A 177 2.64 23.69 0.23
C SER A 177 3.30 24.62 -0.81
N ARG A 178 4.64 24.73 -0.78
CA ARG A 178 5.44 25.53 -1.72
C ARG A 178 5.93 24.74 -2.93
N ARG A 179 5.73 23.41 -2.96
CA ARG A 179 6.14 22.58 -4.09
C ARG A 179 5.19 22.69 -5.26
N TYR A 180 5.75 22.60 -6.46
CA TYR A 180 5.00 22.66 -7.72
C TYR A 180 3.98 21.51 -7.88
N PHE A 181 4.26 20.37 -7.24
CA PHE A 181 3.35 19.24 -7.08
C PHE A 181 3.23 18.92 -5.58
N SER A 182 2.04 19.09 -5.06
CA SER A 182 1.67 18.67 -3.71
C SER A 182 1.04 17.27 -3.77
N SER A 183 1.23 16.47 -2.73
CA SER A 183 0.49 15.21 -2.54
C SER A 183 -1.03 15.37 -2.55
N ARG A 184 -1.52 16.61 -2.42
CA ARG A 184 -2.95 16.96 -2.50
C ARG A 184 -3.47 17.03 -3.95
N ASP A 185 -2.57 17.11 -4.93
CA ASP A 185 -2.93 17.25 -6.35
C ASP A 185 -3.08 15.89 -7.03
N ILE A 186 -2.61 14.81 -6.39
CA ILE A 186 -2.69 13.42 -6.85
C ILE A 186 -3.93 12.74 -6.30
#